data_c9960bf4b67735a6e209592fd0a8d8ac
#
_entry.id   c9960bf4b67735a6e209592fd0a8d8ac
#
_cell.length_a   1.000
_cell.length_b   1.000
_cell.length_c   1.000
_cell.angle_alpha   90.00
_cell.angle_beta   90.00
_cell.angle_gamma   90.00
#
_symmetry.space_group_name_H-M   'P 1'
#
loop_
_entity.id
_entity.type
_entity.pdbx_description
1 polymer ?
#
loop_
_entity_poly.entity_id
_entity_poly.type
_entity_poly.pdbx_seq_one_letter_code
_entity_poly.pdbx_strand_id
1 'polypeptide(L)'
;MKINRLAFLLIASIFLSCTQKAELGTKKNPIKMYFVPSMEAGKIITSGKEIADYLTDKTGYFFNVAVPTSYAAVIEAMGTDETDIAWLATFAYVLANEKFDAQVELMTVRKGLKQYKGQFVALADSDLKSLEDIEGKTIAYTDYASTSGYIYPSALLKKKNIKPGKEFKAGGHPQAILAVYQGTADVGCTYWSPEDENGIPQDARNAVLETYPDVLERVKIIGFTDWIPNDTVTFRKNFPAEMKEKIVNSLLEFAKSEKGKETLENLFNISDLVRATDTDYDIVRETLQTIGQDADSFIK
;
A
#
# COMPACT_ATOMS: atom_id res chain seq x y z
N MET A 1 -66.66 48.80 -27.14
CA MET A 1 -66.33 47.40 -26.87
C MET A 1 -64.84 47.38 -26.44
N LYS A 2 -64.54 47.33 -25.12
CA LYS A 2 -63.17 47.41 -24.56
C LYS A 2 -62.78 45.98 -24.13
N ILE A 3 -61.77 45.46 -24.76
CA ILE A 3 -61.24 44.12 -24.43
C ILE A 3 -60.12 44.34 -23.41
N ASN A 4 -60.35 43.86 -22.16
CA ASN A 4 -59.36 43.83 -21.10
C ASN A 4 -58.41 42.63 -21.38
N ARG A 5 -57.11 42.96 -21.56
CA ARG A 5 -56.05 41.96 -21.56
C ARG A 5 -55.52 41.78 -20.13
N LEU A 6 -55.93 40.68 -19.50
CA LEU A 6 -55.37 40.25 -18.25
C LEU A 6 -54.01 39.57 -18.56
N ALA A 7 -52.92 40.19 -18.16
CA ALA A 7 -51.58 39.63 -18.26
C ALA A 7 -51.39 38.64 -17.07
N PHE A 8 -51.32 37.35 -17.39
CA PHE A 8 -50.95 36.31 -16.45
C PHE A 8 -49.41 36.31 -16.30
N LEU A 9 -48.90 36.89 -15.19
CA LEU A 9 -47.49 36.74 -14.79
C LEU A 9 -47.28 35.37 -14.18
N LEU A 10 -46.73 34.45 -14.95
CA LEU A 10 -46.28 33.15 -14.47
C LEU A 10 -44.93 33.35 -13.77
N ILE A 11 -44.92 33.41 -12.43
CA ILE A 11 -43.70 33.40 -11.64
C ILE A 11 -43.19 31.95 -11.62
N ALA A 12 -42.24 31.65 -12.50
CA ALA A 12 -41.49 30.42 -12.48
C ALA A 12 -40.50 30.45 -11.27
N SER A 13 -40.92 29.90 -10.15
CA SER A 13 -40.03 29.67 -9.00
C SER A 13 -39.03 28.56 -9.38
N ILE A 14 -37.86 28.98 -9.84
CA ILE A 14 -36.72 28.06 -10.04
C ILE A 14 -36.26 27.64 -8.63
N PHE A 15 -36.71 26.49 -8.18
CA PHE A 15 -36.10 25.79 -7.06
C PHE A 15 -34.71 25.34 -7.50
N LEU A 16 -33.66 26.17 -7.22
CA LEU A 16 -32.29 25.69 -7.16
C LEU A 16 -32.22 24.70 -5.98
N SER A 17 -32.52 23.46 -6.24
CA SER A 17 -32.19 22.37 -5.33
C SER A 17 -30.66 22.24 -5.35
N CYS A 18 -29.96 23.03 -4.51
CA CYS A 18 -28.60 22.70 -4.13
C CYS A 18 -28.69 21.34 -3.44
N THR A 19 -28.36 20.27 -4.16
CA THR A 19 -28.07 18.98 -3.53
C THR A 19 -26.83 19.18 -2.68
N GLN A 20 -27.03 19.56 -1.42
CA GLN A 20 -25.96 19.68 -0.44
C GLN A 20 -25.30 18.30 -0.35
N LYS A 21 -24.04 18.22 -0.77
CA LYS A 21 -23.26 16.97 -0.66
C LYS A 21 -23.34 16.52 0.82
N ALA A 22 -23.72 15.27 1.05
CA ALA A 22 -23.83 14.77 2.42
C ALA A 22 -22.49 14.96 3.15
N GLU A 23 -22.55 15.29 4.43
CA GLU A 23 -21.38 15.49 5.28
C GLU A 23 -20.50 14.25 5.29
N LEU A 24 -19.17 14.44 5.19
CA LEU A 24 -18.17 13.36 5.22
C LEU A 24 -18.26 12.59 6.54
N GLY A 25 -18.13 11.28 6.47
CA GLY A 25 -18.22 10.39 7.63
C GLY A 25 -19.65 9.97 8.01
N THR A 26 -20.66 10.39 7.22
CA THR A 26 -22.04 9.89 7.39
C THR A 26 -22.29 8.62 6.57
N LYS A 27 -23.38 7.88 6.86
CA LYS A 27 -23.77 6.70 6.04
C LYS A 27 -23.97 7.00 4.57
N LYS A 28 -24.36 8.24 4.22
CA LYS A 28 -24.57 8.68 2.83
C LYS A 28 -23.29 9.14 2.15
N ASN A 29 -22.26 9.49 2.93
CA ASN A 29 -20.95 9.90 2.44
C ASN A 29 -19.87 9.37 3.40
N PRO A 30 -19.61 8.03 3.42
CA PRO A 30 -18.64 7.43 4.31
C PRO A 30 -17.22 7.83 3.94
N ILE A 31 -16.32 7.83 4.92
CA ILE A 31 -14.87 7.98 4.71
C ILE A 31 -14.39 6.75 3.92
N LYS A 32 -13.73 6.98 2.81
CA LYS A 32 -13.20 5.92 1.95
C LYS A 32 -11.78 5.58 2.38
N MET A 33 -11.55 4.32 2.72
CA MET A 33 -10.26 3.80 3.18
C MET A 33 -9.79 2.68 2.24
N TYR A 34 -8.73 2.96 1.49
CA TYR A 34 -8.19 2.05 0.49
C TYR A 34 -6.87 1.42 0.93
N PHE A 35 -6.63 0.22 0.44
CA PHE A 35 -5.42 -0.55 0.71
C PHE A 35 -4.75 -0.95 -0.61
N VAL A 36 -3.42 -0.91 -0.66
CA VAL A 36 -2.68 -1.43 -1.82
C VAL A 36 -2.83 -2.95 -1.93
N PRO A 37 -2.96 -3.51 -3.15
CA PRO A 37 -3.13 -4.96 -3.37
C PRO A 37 -1.80 -5.71 -3.26
N SER A 38 -1.10 -5.59 -2.12
CA SER A 38 0.20 -6.24 -1.90
C SER A 38 0.11 -7.72 -1.57
N MET A 39 -1.06 -8.16 -1.07
CA MET A 39 -1.38 -9.51 -0.64
C MET A 39 -2.72 -9.95 -1.25
N GLU A 40 -3.26 -11.08 -0.80
CA GLU A 40 -4.58 -11.55 -1.20
C GLU A 40 -5.69 -10.55 -0.81
N ALA A 41 -6.44 -10.07 -1.79
CA ALA A 41 -7.44 -9.02 -1.59
C ALA A 41 -8.52 -9.39 -0.56
N GLY A 42 -8.91 -10.66 -0.48
CA GLY A 42 -9.90 -11.14 0.49
C GLY A 42 -9.45 -10.96 1.94
N LYS A 43 -8.20 -11.28 2.25
CA LYS A 43 -7.60 -11.08 3.58
C LYS A 43 -7.51 -9.58 3.93
N ILE A 44 -7.07 -8.75 2.98
CA ILE A 44 -6.99 -7.30 3.15
C ILE A 44 -8.37 -6.69 3.43
N ILE A 45 -9.40 -7.08 2.67
CA ILE A 45 -10.77 -6.57 2.86
C ILE A 45 -11.32 -6.98 4.23
N THR A 46 -11.08 -8.21 4.68
CA THR A 46 -11.55 -8.70 5.98
C THR A 46 -10.94 -7.87 7.11
N SER A 47 -9.62 -7.76 7.18
CA SER A 47 -8.94 -6.97 8.20
C SER A 47 -9.28 -5.47 8.09
N GLY A 48 -9.38 -4.93 6.87
CA GLY A 48 -9.78 -3.54 6.64
C GLY A 48 -11.19 -3.24 7.16
N LYS A 49 -12.14 -4.17 7.03
CA LYS A 49 -13.49 -4.02 7.60
C LYS A 49 -13.47 -4.05 9.13
N GLU A 50 -12.69 -4.93 9.75
CA GLU A 50 -12.55 -4.94 11.21
C GLU A 50 -11.99 -3.61 11.75
N ILE A 51 -11.02 -3.02 11.05
CA ILE A 51 -10.51 -1.67 11.36
C ILE A 51 -11.62 -0.63 11.20
N ALA A 52 -12.36 -0.66 10.09
CA ALA A 52 -13.45 0.26 9.80
C ALA A 52 -14.58 0.20 10.83
N ASP A 53 -14.96 -1.00 11.26
CA ASP A 53 -15.98 -1.22 12.28
C ASP A 53 -15.54 -0.65 13.63
N TYR A 54 -14.29 -0.94 14.05
CA TYR A 54 -13.72 -0.34 15.27
C TYR A 54 -13.70 1.20 15.21
N LEU A 55 -13.24 1.75 14.08
CA LEU A 55 -13.21 3.20 13.90
C LEU A 55 -14.61 3.80 13.91
N THR A 56 -15.61 3.12 13.35
CA THR A 56 -17.00 3.56 13.38
C THR A 56 -17.51 3.63 14.82
N ASP A 57 -17.26 2.61 15.63
CA ASP A 57 -17.66 2.57 17.03
C ASP A 57 -16.97 3.66 17.87
N LYS A 58 -15.70 3.92 17.63
CA LYS A 58 -14.91 4.90 18.38
C LYS A 58 -15.16 6.35 17.96
N THR A 59 -15.34 6.58 16.68
CA THR A 59 -15.42 7.95 16.13
C THR A 59 -16.83 8.42 15.82
N GLY A 60 -17.76 7.47 15.58
CA GLY A 60 -19.09 7.76 15.06
C GLY A 60 -19.12 8.03 13.56
N TYR A 61 -17.97 7.98 12.86
CA TYR A 61 -17.89 8.11 11.41
C TYR A 61 -18.07 6.76 10.72
N PHE A 62 -18.68 6.76 9.54
CA PHE A 62 -18.84 5.56 8.71
C PHE A 62 -17.69 5.46 7.72
N PHE A 63 -17.21 4.25 7.49
CA PHE A 63 -16.11 3.96 6.59
C PHE A 63 -16.53 3.01 5.46
N ASN A 64 -15.92 3.17 4.29
CA ASN A 64 -16.03 2.24 3.17
C ASN A 64 -14.63 1.75 2.79
N VAL A 65 -14.44 0.44 2.77
CA VAL A 65 -13.14 -0.21 2.52
C VAL A 65 -13.09 -0.76 1.12
N ALA A 66 -11.98 -0.52 0.42
CA ALA A 66 -11.72 -1.12 -0.89
C ALA A 66 -10.24 -1.45 -1.10
N VAL A 67 -10.01 -2.41 -2.00
CA VAL A 67 -8.69 -2.81 -2.51
C VAL A 67 -8.73 -2.67 -4.03
N PRO A 68 -8.24 -1.56 -4.59
CA PRO A 68 -8.12 -1.38 -6.03
C PRO A 68 -7.19 -2.41 -6.67
N THR A 69 -7.21 -2.49 -8.01
CA THR A 69 -6.49 -3.53 -8.76
C THR A 69 -4.98 -3.31 -8.88
N SER A 70 -4.48 -2.11 -8.55
CA SER A 70 -3.05 -1.76 -8.61
C SER A 70 -2.70 -0.69 -7.59
N TYR A 71 -1.41 -0.55 -7.28
CA TYR A 71 -0.88 0.53 -6.46
C TYR A 71 -1.16 1.90 -7.09
N ALA A 72 -0.96 2.01 -8.42
CA ALA A 72 -1.25 3.24 -9.16
C ALA A 72 -2.70 3.69 -8.98
N ALA A 73 -3.67 2.76 -9.02
CA ALA A 73 -5.07 3.08 -8.82
C ALA A 73 -5.37 3.65 -7.41
N VAL A 74 -4.65 3.19 -6.37
CA VAL A 74 -4.79 3.74 -5.02
C VAL A 74 -4.18 5.15 -4.94
N ILE A 75 -3.02 5.36 -5.57
CA ILE A 75 -2.35 6.67 -5.63
C ILE A 75 -3.22 7.69 -6.35
N GLU A 76 -3.73 7.36 -7.53
CA GLU A 76 -4.61 8.25 -8.31
C GLU A 76 -5.92 8.57 -7.56
N ALA A 77 -6.48 7.60 -6.82
CA ALA A 77 -7.66 7.82 -5.98
C ALA A 77 -7.42 8.87 -4.89
N MET A 78 -6.18 9.05 -4.39
CA MET A 78 -5.83 10.12 -3.45
C MET A 78 -5.93 11.50 -4.11
N GLY A 79 -5.58 11.60 -5.39
CA GLY A 79 -5.61 12.86 -6.16
C GLY A 79 -6.99 13.27 -6.65
N THR A 80 -7.91 12.30 -6.78
CA THR A 80 -9.27 12.53 -7.31
C THR A 80 -10.35 12.57 -6.24
N ASP A 81 -9.98 12.57 -4.96
CA ASP A 81 -10.89 12.46 -3.80
C ASP A 81 -11.75 11.17 -3.83
N GLU A 82 -11.30 10.15 -4.54
CA GLU A 82 -11.95 8.84 -4.55
C GLU A 82 -11.54 7.97 -3.36
N THR A 83 -10.48 8.35 -2.66
CA THR A 83 -10.18 7.83 -1.33
C THR A 83 -9.79 8.96 -0.39
N ASP A 84 -10.13 8.81 0.89
CA ASP A 84 -9.82 9.77 1.95
C ASP A 84 -8.61 9.34 2.77
N ILE A 85 -8.46 8.02 2.97
CA ILE A 85 -7.38 7.38 3.70
C ILE A 85 -6.83 6.23 2.86
N ALA A 86 -5.52 6.10 2.79
CA ALA A 86 -4.89 4.98 2.11
C ALA A 86 -3.79 4.34 2.98
N TRP A 87 -3.77 3.01 3.00
CA TRP A 87 -2.66 2.21 3.52
C TRP A 87 -1.73 1.94 2.35
N LEU A 88 -0.63 2.69 2.30
CA LEU A 88 0.29 2.74 1.17
C LEU A 88 1.62 2.09 1.52
N ALA A 89 2.18 1.36 0.55
CA ALA A 89 3.60 1.03 0.59
C ALA A 89 4.44 2.32 0.56
N THR A 90 5.62 2.25 1.11
CA THR A 90 6.51 3.40 1.35
C THR A 90 6.69 4.29 0.12
N PHE A 91 7.01 3.71 -1.04
CA PHE A 91 7.18 4.46 -2.28
C PHE A 91 5.84 4.98 -2.84
N ALA A 92 4.78 4.19 -2.72
CA ALA A 92 3.45 4.63 -3.14
C ALA A 92 3.01 5.89 -2.36
N TYR A 93 3.39 6.00 -1.06
CA TYR A 93 3.22 7.22 -0.29
C TYR A 93 4.02 8.38 -0.89
N VAL A 94 5.31 8.19 -1.18
CA VAL A 94 6.16 9.26 -1.74
C VAL A 94 5.52 9.80 -3.03
N LEU A 95 5.05 8.92 -3.91
CA LEU A 95 4.34 9.33 -5.14
C LEU A 95 3.05 10.10 -4.85
N ALA A 96 2.22 9.61 -3.90
CA ALA A 96 0.97 10.28 -3.53
C ALA A 96 1.23 11.66 -2.88
N ASN A 97 2.30 11.79 -2.12
CA ASN A 97 2.72 13.06 -1.54
C ASN A 97 3.22 14.04 -2.61
N GLU A 98 4.14 13.65 -3.49
CA GLU A 98 4.70 14.51 -4.52
C GLU A 98 3.67 14.97 -5.56
N LYS A 99 2.72 14.08 -5.93
CA LYS A 99 1.72 14.40 -6.96
C LYS A 99 0.46 15.09 -6.42
N PHE A 100 0.04 14.72 -5.23
CA PHE A 100 -1.29 15.06 -4.73
C PHE A 100 -1.28 15.66 -3.33
N ASP A 101 -0.10 15.96 -2.76
CA ASP A 101 0.06 16.49 -1.40
C ASP A 101 -0.59 15.60 -0.32
N ALA A 102 -0.62 14.29 -0.53
CA ALA A 102 -1.09 13.33 0.45
C ALA A 102 -0.21 13.38 1.71
N GLN A 103 -0.80 13.24 2.89
CA GLN A 103 -0.15 13.46 4.17
C GLN A 103 -0.04 12.15 4.95
N VAL A 104 1.19 11.72 5.28
CA VAL A 104 1.39 10.60 6.21
C VAL A 104 1.08 11.03 7.63
N GLU A 105 0.42 10.17 8.39
CA GLU A 105 0.15 10.38 9.81
C GLU A 105 0.68 9.24 10.68
N LEU A 106 0.68 8.00 10.14
CA LEU A 106 1.17 6.84 10.85
C LEU A 106 2.10 6.01 9.96
N MET A 107 3.09 5.40 10.62
CA MET A 107 3.94 4.34 10.08
C MET A 107 3.60 3.04 10.76
N THR A 108 3.59 1.95 10.02
CA THR A 108 3.44 0.60 10.57
C THR A 108 4.73 0.15 11.24
N VAL A 109 4.61 -0.66 12.28
CA VAL A 109 5.73 -1.31 12.97
C VAL A 109 5.58 -2.82 12.80
N ARG A 110 6.66 -3.51 12.44
CA ARG A 110 6.69 -4.97 12.29
C ARG A 110 7.77 -5.54 13.21
N LYS A 111 7.38 -6.43 14.10
CA LYS A 111 8.32 -7.04 15.10
C LYS A 111 9.17 -5.99 15.84
N GLY A 112 8.54 -4.87 16.23
CA GLY A 112 9.21 -3.75 16.91
C GLY A 112 10.09 -2.87 16.01
N LEU A 113 10.23 -3.19 14.73
CA LEU A 113 11.04 -2.43 13.78
C LEU A 113 10.16 -1.46 12.96
N LYS A 114 10.70 -0.27 12.74
CA LYS A 114 10.13 0.77 11.85
C LYS A 114 10.64 0.66 10.40
N GLN A 115 11.41 -0.38 10.12
CA GLN A 115 12.06 -0.61 8.82
C GLN A 115 12.01 -2.10 8.48
N TYR A 116 12.04 -2.38 7.18
CA TYR A 116 12.12 -3.71 6.60
C TYR A 116 13.10 -3.71 5.43
N LYS A 117 13.23 -4.82 4.70
CA LYS A 117 14.09 -4.90 3.50
C LYS A 117 13.32 -5.45 2.30
N GLY A 118 13.83 -5.16 1.11
CA GLY A 118 13.60 -5.99 -0.05
C GLY A 118 14.51 -7.23 -0.01
N GLN A 119 14.02 -8.34 -0.55
CA GLN A 119 14.80 -9.55 -0.75
C GLN A 119 14.74 -9.99 -2.19
N PHE A 120 15.82 -10.63 -2.65
CA PHE A 120 15.87 -11.38 -3.88
C PHE A 120 15.81 -12.86 -3.54
N VAL A 121 14.92 -13.59 -4.19
CA VAL A 121 14.76 -15.04 -3.98
C VAL A 121 14.95 -15.78 -5.28
N ALA A 122 15.48 -17.01 -5.18
CA ALA A 122 15.69 -17.94 -6.31
C ALA A 122 15.39 -19.38 -5.86
N LEU A 123 15.29 -20.32 -6.79
CA LEU A 123 15.18 -21.73 -6.44
C LEU A 123 16.46 -22.22 -5.74
N ALA A 124 16.29 -23.04 -4.72
CA ALA A 124 17.39 -23.56 -3.90
C ALA A 124 18.37 -24.46 -4.70
N ASP A 125 17.84 -25.17 -5.68
CA ASP A 125 18.58 -26.07 -6.59
C ASP A 125 19.16 -25.36 -7.83
N SER A 126 18.90 -24.03 -7.99
CA SER A 126 19.51 -23.22 -9.03
C SER A 126 20.98 -22.87 -8.72
N ASP A 127 21.71 -22.42 -9.76
CA ASP A 127 23.08 -21.92 -9.61
C ASP A 127 23.13 -20.49 -9.05
N LEU A 128 21.98 -19.84 -8.81
CA LEU A 128 21.88 -18.48 -8.30
C LEU A 128 22.12 -18.44 -6.80
N LYS A 129 23.23 -17.86 -6.35
CA LYS A 129 23.63 -17.80 -4.93
C LYS A 129 23.88 -16.38 -4.43
N SER A 130 23.98 -15.40 -5.36
CA SER A 130 24.28 -13.99 -5.07
C SER A 130 23.57 -13.06 -6.04
N LEU A 131 23.65 -11.75 -5.78
CA LEU A 131 23.08 -10.75 -6.69
C LEU A 131 23.78 -10.71 -8.06
N GLU A 132 25.06 -11.01 -8.08
CA GLU A 132 25.89 -11.02 -9.29
C GLU A 132 25.41 -12.09 -10.30
N ASP A 133 24.80 -13.17 -9.82
CA ASP A 133 24.28 -14.26 -10.67
C ASP A 133 22.97 -13.85 -11.39
N ILE A 134 22.39 -12.69 -11.07
CA ILE A 134 21.15 -12.17 -11.68
C ILE A 134 21.38 -11.64 -13.09
N GLU A 135 22.63 -11.37 -13.48
CA GLU A 135 22.94 -10.88 -14.84
C GLU A 135 22.32 -11.78 -15.91
N GLY A 136 21.52 -11.17 -16.80
CA GLY A 136 20.84 -11.88 -17.90
C GLY A 136 19.67 -12.78 -17.50
N LYS A 137 19.27 -12.86 -16.23
CA LYS A 137 18.19 -13.72 -15.73
C LYS A 137 16.81 -13.07 -15.83
N THR A 138 15.77 -13.88 -15.75
CA THR A 138 14.38 -13.42 -15.71
C THR A 138 14.00 -13.04 -14.30
N ILE A 139 13.56 -11.78 -14.08
CA ILE A 139 13.09 -11.29 -12.79
C ILE A 139 11.58 -11.08 -12.78
N ALA A 140 10.93 -11.57 -11.72
CA ALA A 140 9.57 -11.25 -11.34
C ALA A 140 9.57 -10.15 -10.26
N TYR A 141 9.14 -8.95 -10.63
CA TYR A 141 8.81 -7.89 -9.69
C TYR A 141 7.36 -7.98 -9.25
N THR A 142 6.98 -7.35 -8.13
CA THR A 142 5.60 -7.33 -7.64
C THR A 142 4.74 -6.33 -8.44
N ASP A 143 4.81 -5.05 -8.08
CA ASP A 143 4.21 -3.91 -8.77
C ASP A 143 5.29 -2.82 -8.91
N TYR A 144 5.26 -2.03 -9.97
CA TYR A 144 6.29 -0.99 -10.20
C TYR A 144 6.28 0.13 -9.17
N ALA A 145 5.18 0.33 -8.44
CA ALA A 145 5.11 1.22 -7.29
C ALA A 145 5.41 0.52 -5.95
N SER A 146 5.83 -0.76 -5.96
CA SER A 146 6.24 -1.47 -4.76
C SER A 146 7.66 -1.11 -4.36
N THR A 147 7.86 -0.66 -3.14
CA THR A 147 9.18 -0.27 -2.62
C THR A 147 10.15 -1.44 -2.58
N SER A 148 9.78 -2.55 -1.91
CA SER A 148 10.64 -3.73 -1.76
C SER A 148 10.58 -4.70 -2.93
N GLY A 149 9.48 -4.66 -3.69
CA GLY A 149 9.29 -5.57 -4.82
C GLY A 149 9.77 -5.02 -6.16
N TYR A 150 10.14 -3.73 -6.25
CA TYR A 150 10.66 -3.13 -7.47
C TYR A 150 11.69 -2.02 -7.22
N ILE A 151 11.34 -0.94 -6.50
CA ILE A 151 12.16 0.29 -6.43
C ILE A 151 13.55 0.01 -5.88
N TYR A 152 13.64 -0.50 -4.66
CA TYR A 152 14.93 -0.78 -4.01
C TYR A 152 15.72 -1.90 -4.70
N PRO A 153 15.09 -3.02 -5.12
CA PRO A 153 15.75 -4.01 -5.96
C PRO A 153 16.35 -3.43 -7.25
N SER A 154 15.58 -2.66 -8.01
CA SER A 154 16.04 -2.05 -9.27
C SER A 154 17.17 -1.04 -9.05
N ALA A 155 17.06 -0.21 -7.99
CA ALA A 155 18.12 0.71 -7.60
C ALA A 155 19.42 -0.03 -7.26
N LEU A 156 19.33 -1.11 -6.48
CA LEU A 156 20.49 -1.90 -6.10
C LEU A 156 21.14 -2.59 -7.30
N LEU A 157 20.36 -3.21 -8.18
CA LEU A 157 20.89 -3.83 -9.40
C LEU A 157 21.56 -2.78 -10.30
N LYS A 158 20.94 -1.62 -10.48
CA LYS A 158 21.52 -0.52 -11.26
C LYS A 158 22.83 -0.03 -10.65
N LYS A 159 22.88 0.19 -9.31
CA LYS A 159 24.10 0.59 -8.58
C LYS A 159 25.23 -0.42 -8.75
N LYS A 160 24.91 -1.72 -8.83
CA LYS A 160 25.88 -2.80 -9.05
C LYS A 160 26.19 -3.05 -10.53
N ASN A 161 25.56 -2.33 -11.47
CA ASN A 161 25.65 -2.55 -12.91
C ASN A 161 25.19 -3.96 -13.35
N ILE A 162 24.28 -4.58 -12.62
CA ILE A 162 23.68 -5.88 -12.95
C ILE A 162 22.43 -5.64 -13.84
N LYS A 163 22.37 -6.27 -14.99
CA LYS A 163 21.28 -6.11 -15.97
C LYS A 163 20.51 -7.41 -16.12
N PRO A 164 19.27 -7.49 -15.61
CA PRO A 164 18.39 -8.63 -15.90
C PRO A 164 18.14 -8.79 -17.42
N GLY A 165 17.93 -10.04 -17.86
CA GLY A 165 17.63 -10.32 -19.26
C GLY A 165 16.18 -10.07 -19.62
N LYS A 166 15.26 -10.43 -18.72
CA LYS A 166 13.82 -10.21 -18.84
C LYS A 166 13.22 -9.79 -17.50
N GLU A 167 12.31 -8.85 -17.54
CA GLU A 167 11.62 -8.34 -16.37
C GLU A 167 10.11 -8.36 -16.61
N PHE A 168 9.33 -8.71 -15.57
CA PHE A 168 7.87 -8.61 -15.65
C PHE A 168 7.26 -8.35 -14.26
N LYS A 169 6.04 -7.81 -14.27
CA LYS A 169 5.23 -7.54 -13.06
C LYS A 169 4.38 -8.77 -12.76
N ALA A 170 4.56 -9.37 -11.57
CA ALA A 170 3.80 -10.53 -11.12
C ALA A 170 2.43 -10.15 -10.52
N GLY A 171 2.27 -8.91 -10.04
CA GLY A 171 1.01 -8.38 -9.49
C GLY A 171 0.98 -8.26 -7.96
N GLY A 172 1.78 -9.03 -7.24
CA GLY A 172 1.87 -8.98 -5.77
C GLY A 172 3.01 -9.83 -5.23
N HIS A 173 3.24 -9.78 -3.93
CA HIS A 173 4.33 -10.54 -3.30
C HIS A 173 4.14 -12.06 -3.38
N PRO A 174 2.95 -12.63 -3.10
CA PRO A 174 2.73 -14.06 -3.28
C PRO A 174 2.99 -14.53 -4.71
N GLN A 175 2.56 -13.75 -5.71
CA GLN A 175 2.72 -14.07 -7.13
C GLN A 175 4.19 -14.05 -7.56
N ALA A 176 5.01 -13.13 -7.03
CA ALA A 176 6.45 -13.10 -7.29
C ALA A 176 7.17 -14.32 -6.70
N ILE A 177 6.78 -14.78 -5.50
CA ILE A 177 7.27 -16.04 -4.92
C ILE A 177 6.86 -17.23 -5.78
N LEU A 178 5.59 -17.29 -6.20
CA LEU A 178 5.08 -18.39 -7.04
C LEU A 178 5.74 -18.43 -8.41
N ALA A 179 6.07 -17.27 -8.99
CA ALA A 179 6.79 -17.22 -10.27
C ALA A 179 8.16 -17.93 -10.18
N VAL A 180 8.88 -17.76 -9.07
CA VAL A 180 10.13 -18.49 -8.81
C VAL A 180 9.86 -19.94 -8.50
N TYR A 181 8.94 -20.24 -7.58
CA TYR A 181 8.60 -21.61 -7.18
C TYR A 181 8.22 -22.49 -8.36
N GLN A 182 7.50 -21.94 -9.35
CA GLN A 182 7.06 -22.60 -10.58
C GLN A 182 8.07 -22.55 -11.74
N GLY A 183 9.21 -21.88 -11.55
CA GLY A 183 10.24 -21.73 -12.59
C GLY A 183 9.86 -20.78 -13.73
N THR A 184 8.84 -19.94 -13.57
CA THR A 184 8.46 -18.90 -14.57
C THR A 184 9.44 -17.72 -14.53
N ALA A 185 10.04 -17.46 -13.38
CA ALA A 185 11.12 -16.51 -13.17
C ALA A 185 12.31 -17.20 -12.52
N ASP A 186 13.51 -16.75 -12.83
CA ASP A 186 14.74 -17.19 -12.14
C ASP A 186 14.87 -16.53 -10.77
N VAL A 187 14.44 -15.25 -10.66
CA VAL A 187 14.53 -14.42 -9.48
C VAL A 187 13.21 -13.74 -9.19
N GLY A 188 12.84 -13.65 -7.92
CA GLY A 188 11.70 -12.88 -7.44
C GLY A 188 12.16 -11.76 -6.49
N CYS A 189 11.55 -10.58 -6.61
CA CYS A 189 11.78 -9.46 -5.70
C CYS A 189 10.57 -9.25 -4.80
N THR A 190 10.78 -9.32 -3.46
CA THR A 190 9.70 -9.29 -2.47
C THR A 190 10.13 -8.59 -1.18
N TYR A 191 9.23 -8.51 -0.20
CA TYR A 191 9.60 -7.99 1.13
C TYR A 191 10.23 -9.07 2.01
N TRP A 192 11.07 -8.62 2.94
CA TRP A 192 11.63 -9.39 4.04
C TRP A 192 11.47 -8.65 5.37
N SER A 193 11.06 -9.39 6.38
CA SER A 193 11.11 -8.99 7.79
C SER A 193 11.85 -10.05 8.59
N PRO A 194 12.41 -9.72 9.77
CA PRO A 194 13.04 -10.72 10.63
C PRO A 194 12.10 -11.86 11.00
N GLU A 195 12.69 -13.01 11.30
CA GLU A 195 11.99 -14.17 11.84
C GLU A 195 11.27 -13.81 13.16
N ASP A 196 10.22 -14.55 13.48
CA ASP A 196 9.56 -14.41 14.77
C ASP A 196 10.40 -15.08 15.88
N GLU A 197 9.89 -15.04 17.11
CA GLU A 197 10.55 -15.64 18.30
C GLU A 197 10.75 -17.15 18.21
N ASN A 198 10.04 -17.83 17.30
CA ASN A 198 10.15 -19.25 17.04
C ASN A 198 11.05 -19.58 15.85
N GLY A 199 11.69 -18.58 15.24
CA GLY A 199 12.53 -18.72 14.04
C GLY A 199 11.72 -18.92 12.75
N ILE A 200 10.43 -18.60 12.74
CA ILE A 200 9.60 -18.69 11.55
C ILE A 200 9.79 -17.44 10.69
N PRO A 201 10.18 -17.59 9.40
CA PRO A 201 10.33 -16.46 8.49
C PRO A 201 9.05 -15.62 8.39
N GLN A 202 9.20 -14.30 8.49
CA GLN A 202 8.10 -13.35 8.37
C GLN A 202 8.20 -12.56 7.06
N ASP A 203 8.66 -13.20 6.01
CA ASP A 203 8.80 -12.64 4.66
C ASP A 203 7.70 -13.14 3.71
N ALA A 204 7.76 -12.69 2.46
CA ALA A 204 6.74 -12.97 1.46
C ALA A 204 6.52 -14.47 1.17
N ARG A 205 7.48 -15.35 1.45
CA ARG A 205 7.33 -16.81 1.28
C ARG A 205 6.26 -17.37 2.22
N ASN A 206 6.12 -16.76 3.40
CA ASN A 206 5.11 -17.16 4.39
C ASN A 206 3.67 -16.99 3.85
N ALA A 207 3.44 -16.04 2.94
CA ALA A 207 2.12 -15.81 2.36
C ALA A 207 1.59 -16.97 1.50
N VAL A 208 2.46 -17.88 1.07
CA VAL A 208 2.10 -19.04 0.25
C VAL A 208 2.37 -20.38 0.97
N LEU A 209 2.86 -20.33 2.20
CA LEU A 209 3.29 -21.52 2.97
C LEU A 209 2.15 -22.52 3.19
N GLU A 210 0.93 -22.04 3.43
CA GLU A 210 -0.25 -22.89 3.63
C GLU A 210 -0.56 -23.76 2.40
N THR A 211 -0.38 -23.20 1.19
CA THR A 211 -0.65 -23.88 -0.08
C THR A 211 0.57 -24.64 -0.59
N TYR A 212 1.78 -24.17 -0.29
CA TYR A 212 3.06 -24.72 -0.72
C TYR A 212 3.98 -24.92 0.51
N PRO A 213 3.78 -25.99 1.32
CA PRO A 213 4.48 -26.17 2.58
C PRO A 213 6.01 -26.28 2.45
N ASP A 214 6.52 -26.67 1.29
CA ASP A 214 7.93 -26.81 0.98
C ASP A 214 8.58 -25.53 0.42
N VAL A 215 7.83 -24.40 0.35
CA VAL A 215 8.33 -23.16 -0.26
C VAL A 215 9.59 -22.63 0.43
N LEU A 216 9.70 -22.77 1.75
CA LEU A 216 10.87 -22.31 2.50
C LEU A 216 12.13 -23.17 2.21
N GLU A 217 11.95 -24.40 1.77
CA GLU A 217 13.05 -25.27 1.34
C GLU A 217 13.43 -25.01 -0.12
N ARG A 218 12.43 -24.81 -0.98
CA ARG A 218 12.62 -24.68 -2.42
C ARG A 218 12.98 -23.28 -2.89
N VAL A 219 12.55 -22.25 -2.19
CA VAL A 219 12.81 -20.85 -2.53
C VAL A 219 13.70 -20.21 -1.47
N LYS A 220 14.93 -19.90 -1.86
CA LYS A 220 15.96 -19.33 -0.97
C LYS A 220 16.22 -17.86 -1.24
N ILE A 221 16.62 -17.14 -0.21
CA ILE A 221 17.07 -15.75 -0.31
C ILE A 221 18.51 -15.74 -0.82
N ILE A 222 18.76 -14.95 -1.87
CA ILE A 222 20.10 -14.78 -2.47
C ILE A 222 20.67 -13.36 -2.24
N GLY A 223 19.87 -12.44 -1.68
CA GLY A 223 20.33 -11.10 -1.37
C GLY A 223 19.26 -10.21 -0.77
N PHE A 224 19.69 -9.09 -0.22
CA PHE A 224 18.84 -8.07 0.40
C PHE A 224 19.14 -6.68 -0.14
N THR A 225 18.13 -5.81 -0.09
CA THR A 225 18.31 -4.37 -0.28
C THR A 225 18.80 -3.68 1.00
N ASP A 226 19.04 -2.38 0.93
CA ASP A 226 19.15 -1.52 2.11
C ASP A 226 17.81 -1.50 2.88
N TRP A 227 17.84 -0.93 4.10
CA TRP A 227 16.66 -0.77 4.93
C TRP A 227 15.67 0.24 4.32
N ILE A 228 14.39 -0.07 4.42
CA ILE A 228 13.26 0.68 3.89
C ILE A 228 12.38 1.10 5.07
N PRO A 229 12.00 2.37 5.24
CA PRO A 229 10.97 2.76 6.19
C PRO A 229 9.68 1.98 5.95
N ASN A 230 8.97 1.60 7.01
CA ASN A 230 7.74 0.83 6.86
C ASN A 230 6.60 1.63 6.18
N ASP A 231 5.56 0.89 5.80
CA ASP A 231 4.37 1.38 5.11
C ASP A 231 3.59 2.41 5.95
N THR A 232 2.74 3.17 5.28
CA THR A 232 2.08 4.35 5.84
C THR A 232 0.57 4.19 5.97
N VAL A 233 -0.02 4.93 6.93
CA VAL A 233 -1.41 5.34 6.88
C VAL A 233 -1.44 6.81 6.50
N THR A 234 -1.98 7.09 5.33
CA THR A 234 -1.88 8.37 4.62
C THR A 234 -3.28 8.94 4.39
N PHE A 235 -3.41 10.24 4.58
CA PHE A 235 -4.64 10.98 4.35
C PHE A 235 -4.51 11.84 3.09
N ARG A 236 -5.61 12.01 2.34
CA ARG A 236 -5.61 12.92 1.20
C ARG A 236 -5.39 14.37 1.63
N LYS A 237 -4.94 15.21 0.71
CA LYS A 237 -4.88 16.66 0.88
C LYS A 237 -6.21 17.21 1.41
N ASN A 238 -6.15 18.18 2.30
CA ASN A 238 -7.31 18.87 2.86
C ASN A 238 -8.34 17.96 3.58
N PHE A 239 -7.95 16.77 4.04
CA PHE A 239 -8.83 16.00 4.92
C PHE A 239 -9.05 16.78 6.24
N PRO A 240 -10.30 16.85 6.77
CA PRO A 240 -10.61 17.69 7.94
C PRO A 240 -9.73 17.33 9.16
N ALA A 241 -9.01 18.32 9.70
CA ALA A 241 -7.98 18.11 10.72
C ALA A 241 -8.51 17.45 12.00
N GLU A 242 -9.68 17.87 12.49
CA GLU A 242 -10.29 17.30 13.69
C GLU A 242 -10.69 15.82 13.49
N MET A 243 -11.28 15.50 12.32
CA MET A 243 -11.61 14.11 11.97
C MET A 243 -10.33 13.26 11.86
N LYS A 244 -9.29 13.81 11.22
CA LYS A 244 -7.99 13.15 11.05
C LYS A 244 -7.39 12.78 12.40
N GLU A 245 -7.28 13.75 13.32
CA GLU A 245 -6.71 13.52 14.64
C GLU A 245 -7.51 12.49 15.46
N LYS A 246 -8.84 12.53 15.38
CA LYS A 246 -9.71 11.54 16.03
C LYS A 246 -9.49 10.13 15.47
N ILE A 247 -9.37 9.98 14.15
CA ILE A 247 -9.12 8.70 13.49
C ILE A 247 -7.73 8.17 13.83
N VAL A 248 -6.70 9.03 13.75
CA VAL A 248 -5.31 8.67 14.07
C VAL A 248 -5.19 8.17 15.51
N ASN A 249 -5.78 8.89 16.49
CA ASN A 249 -5.74 8.47 17.88
C ASN A 249 -6.49 7.14 18.09
N SER A 250 -7.63 6.94 17.42
CA SER A 250 -8.36 5.67 17.47
C SER A 250 -7.57 4.51 16.86
N LEU A 251 -6.82 4.72 15.77
CA LEU A 251 -5.94 3.71 15.20
C LEU A 251 -4.78 3.33 16.13
N LEU A 252 -4.19 4.32 16.81
CA LEU A 252 -3.14 4.09 17.82
C LEU A 252 -3.67 3.30 19.04
N GLU A 253 -4.91 3.57 19.47
CA GLU A 253 -5.58 2.76 20.51
C GLU A 253 -5.88 1.34 20.01
N PHE A 254 -6.37 1.22 18.78
CA PHE A 254 -6.66 -0.07 18.16
C PHE A 254 -5.44 -0.97 18.13
N ALA A 255 -4.29 -0.46 17.67
CA ALA A 255 -3.05 -1.21 17.59
C ALA A 255 -2.59 -1.79 18.95
N LYS A 256 -3.00 -1.19 20.06
CA LYS A 256 -2.67 -1.66 21.42
C LYS A 256 -3.67 -2.66 22.00
N SER A 257 -4.86 -2.77 21.41
CA SER A 257 -5.88 -3.73 21.83
C SER A 257 -5.57 -5.14 21.36
N GLU A 258 -6.04 -6.17 22.06
CA GLU A 258 -5.84 -7.57 21.64
C GLU A 258 -6.44 -7.84 20.25
N LYS A 259 -7.66 -7.35 19.99
CA LYS A 259 -8.30 -7.48 18.68
C LYS A 259 -7.53 -6.71 17.59
N GLY A 260 -7.01 -5.54 17.92
CA GLY A 260 -6.22 -4.72 16.99
C GLY A 260 -4.91 -5.39 16.60
N LYS A 261 -4.19 -5.97 17.56
CA LYS A 261 -2.97 -6.73 17.30
C LYS A 261 -3.23 -7.90 16.35
N GLU A 262 -4.26 -8.71 16.63
CA GLU A 262 -4.65 -9.83 15.76
C GLU A 262 -5.01 -9.35 14.34
N THR A 263 -5.85 -8.31 14.24
CA THR A 263 -6.29 -7.78 12.94
C THR A 263 -5.13 -7.21 12.12
N LEU A 264 -4.23 -6.44 12.75
CA LEU A 264 -3.08 -5.82 12.11
C LEU A 264 -2.01 -6.85 11.71
N GLU A 265 -1.82 -7.90 12.53
CA GLU A 265 -0.94 -9.02 12.19
C GLU A 265 -1.49 -9.76 10.96
N ASN A 266 -2.80 -10.06 10.93
CA ASN A 266 -3.45 -10.70 9.77
C ASN A 266 -3.46 -9.83 8.52
N LEU A 267 -3.45 -8.49 8.67
CA LEU A 267 -3.45 -7.55 7.55
C LEU A 267 -2.12 -7.58 6.79
N PHE A 268 -1.03 -7.22 7.46
CA PHE A 268 0.31 -7.08 6.85
C PHE A 268 1.44 -7.38 7.85
N ASN A 269 1.23 -8.31 8.79
CA ASN A 269 2.18 -8.63 9.87
C ASN A 269 2.58 -7.38 10.69
N ILE A 270 1.62 -6.49 10.95
CA ILE A 270 1.84 -5.24 11.69
C ILE A 270 1.69 -5.53 13.18
N SER A 271 2.71 -5.21 13.97
CA SER A 271 2.70 -5.36 15.42
C SER A 271 2.30 -4.09 16.18
N ASP A 272 2.42 -2.92 15.57
CA ASP A 272 2.04 -1.62 16.15
C ASP A 272 1.92 -0.54 15.07
N LEU A 273 1.37 0.61 15.45
CA LEU A 273 1.33 1.84 14.67
C LEU A 273 2.00 2.96 15.47
N VAL A 274 2.79 3.80 14.81
CA VAL A 274 3.43 4.98 15.41
C VAL A 274 3.21 6.21 14.54
N ARG A 275 3.22 7.39 15.15
CA ARG A 275 3.19 8.63 14.36
C ARG A 275 4.40 8.74 13.47
N ALA A 276 4.19 9.29 12.28
CA ALA A 276 5.21 9.52 11.27
C ALA A 276 5.06 10.92 10.65
N THR A 277 6.13 11.37 10.05
CA THR A 277 6.21 12.63 9.31
C THR A 277 6.77 12.37 7.91
N ASP A 278 6.58 13.31 7.01
CA ASP A 278 7.08 13.19 5.64
C ASP A 278 8.61 12.99 5.58
N THR A 279 9.36 13.61 6.49
CA THR A 279 10.81 13.50 6.56
C THR A 279 11.32 12.09 6.89
N ASP A 280 10.48 11.22 7.47
CA ASP A 280 10.85 9.81 7.70
C ASP A 280 11.06 9.04 6.38
N TYR A 281 10.62 9.62 5.24
CA TYR A 281 10.65 9.01 3.91
C TYR A 281 11.65 9.65 2.93
N ASP A 282 12.48 10.59 3.38
CA ASP A 282 13.49 11.26 2.53
C ASP A 282 14.49 10.28 1.93
N ILE A 283 14.89 9.25 2.66
CA ILE A 283 15.78 8.19 2.16
C ILE A 283 15.20 7.45 0.94
N VAL A 284 13.88 7.41 0.81
CA VAL A 284 13.20 6.79 -0.34
C VAL A 284 13.34 7.70 -1.56
N ARG A 285 13.19 9.01 -1.39
CA ARG A 285 13.40 10.01 -2.45
C ARG A 285 14.83 9.99 -2.96
N GLU A 286 15.82 9.89 -2.06
CA GLU A 286 17.24 9.72 -2.43
C GLU A 286 17.48 8.45 -3.24
N THR A 287 16.82 7.34 -2.88
CA THR A 287 16.92 6.08 -3.62
C THR A 287 16.39 6.22 -5.04
N LEU A 288 15.28 6.94 -5.24
CA LEU A 288 14.70 7.21 -6.56
C LEU A 288 15.63 7.98 -7.49
N GLN A 289 16.33 8.98 -6.98
CA GLN A 289 17.32 9.73 -7.76
C GLN A 289 18.41 8.82 -8.34
N THR A 290 18.75 7.74 -7.63
CA THR A 290 19.71 6.73 -8.09
C THR A 290 19.22 5.98 -9.32
N ILE A 291 17.90 5.70 -9.43
CA ILE A 291 17.33 4.99 -10.58
C ILE A 291 17.24 5.92 -11.79
N GLY A 292 17.23 7.25 -11.59
CA GLY A 292 17.13 8.23 -12.66
C GLY A 292 15.79 8.15 -13.39
N GLN A 293 14.74 7.69 -12.69
CA GLN A 293 13.36 7.67 -13.18
C GLN A 293 12.57 8.76 -12.45
N ASP A 294 11.77 9.48 -13.21
CA ASP A 294 10.84 10.46 -12.67
C ASP A 294 9.65 9.75 -12.02
N ALA A 295 9.16 10.27 -10.90
CA ALA A 295 7.98 9.75 -10.21
C ALA A 295 6.78 9.52 -11.15
N ASP A 296 6.62 10.37 -12.17
CA ASP A 296 5.58 10.27 -13.18
C ASP A 296 5.65 9.01 -14.06
N SER A 297 6.80 8.36 -14.17
CA SER A 297 6.97 7.15 -14.98
C SER A 297 6.31 5.90 -14.38
N PHE A 298 5.98 5.93 -13.07
CA PHE A 298 5.43 4.79 -12.32
C PHE A 298 3.90 4.72 -12.28
N ILE A 299 3.21 5.78 -12.72
CA ILE A 299 1.75 5.92 -12.63
C ILE A 299 1.12 6.04 -14.03
N LYS A 300 1.68 5.38 -15.02
CA LYS A 300 1.12 5.33 -16.38
C LYS A 300 0.34 4.05 -16.62
#